data_6d50b0b7dd2ed30c93d9516b4d58d683
#
_entry.id   6d50b0b7dd2ed30c93d9516b4d58d683
#
_cell.length_a   1.000
_cell.length_b   1.000
_cell.length_c   1.000
_cell.angle_alpha   90.00
_cell.angle_beta   90.00
_cell.angle_gamma   90.00
#
_symmetry.space_group_name_H-M   'P 1'
#
loop_
_entity.id
_entity.type
_entity.pdbx_description
1 polymer ?
#
loop_
_entity_poly.entity_id
_entity_poly.type
_entity_poly.pdbx_seq_one_letter_code
_entity_poly.pdbx_strand_id
1 'polypeptide(L)'
;IIAAYLNWGIGMLEKIKGMFSFCIVDKKKKIYFCARDHFGQKPFHYYYHNNDFIFSSELRSLIKHPSISKKMNINNTLNYLHYDSFVGSESPIKNCFKLNPSEYLIFDYKNNDLKINKYWNLSYEEKHEDKEQFKKNFLNIFKNSVHDHLRSDVPVGIYLSGGIDSTSIACMAKKILGYENLTAFNLKFGQKSFDEDLLAEDTAKKLNIKLITHEIPINEQKDKCLSLISDLDEPLADPGYLANGMISEVVKKSGFKVVLAGDGGDELFGGYEPFLKLDIFKFVKNSYLLKKIINFINTYSKDSFGYMGFTYKLKTFAKGFLHDDEYYNSRWLCAFLPEEIDQLINWSSIPEFKFKKEKIYNYASSLINSGNLPKDDYEKLLRQYQMHYLSNLICSHTDKANMNFSIEARAPFLDRDLFEYTNHTKNNLKNKRGV
;
A
#
# COMPACT_ATOMS: atom_id res chain seq x y z
N ILE A 1 -10.42 16.92 15.62
CA ILE A 1 -10.81 15.58 16.10
C ILE A 1 -11.70 15.70 17.34
N ILE A 2 -11.26 16.32 18.47
CA ILE A 2 -12.05 16.41 19.72
C ILE A 2 -13.39 17.12 19.48
N ALA A 3 -13.40 18.27 18.79
CA ALA A 3 -14.63 19.00 18.49
C ALA A 3 -15.61 18.16 17.64
N ALA A 4 -15.09 17.41 16.67
CA ALA A 4 -15.89 16.49 15.85
C ALA A 4 -16.52 15.38 16.70
N TYR A 5 -15.75 14.78 17.61
CA TYR A 5 -16.25 13.75 18.52
C TYR A 5 -17.34 14.27 19.47
N LEU A 6 -17.15 15.47 20.01
CA LEU A 6 -18.14 16.09 20.90
C LEU A 6 -19.46 16.39 20.19
N ASN A 7 -19.41 16.77 18.90
CA ASN A 7 -20.60 17.09 18.11
C ASN A 7 -21.31 15.86 17.52
N TRP A 8 -20.56 14.87 17.07
CA TRP A 8 -21.10 13.77 16.24
C TRP A 8 -20.83 12.38 16.84
N GLY A 9 -20.08 12.29 17.94
CA GLY A 9 -19.69 11.00 18.51
C GLY A 9 -18.90 10.18 17.50
N ILE A 10 -19.18 8.89 17.41
CA ILE A 10 -18.55 7.96 16.44
C ILE A 10 -18.87 8.35 14.99
N GLY A 11 -20.06 8.91 14.71
CA GLY A 11 -20.46 9.39 13.38
C GLY A 11 -19.54 10.46 12.77
N MET A 12 -18.60 11.02 13.55
CA MET A 12 -17.54 11.87 13.01
C MET A 12 -16.70 11.18 11.93
N LEU A 13 -16.53 9.86 12.00
CA LEU A 13 -15.70 9.09 11.05
C LEU A 13 -16.21 9.15 9.61
N GLU A 14 -17.50 9.35 9.41
CA GLU A 14 -18.09 9.56 8.08
C GLU A 14 -17.82 10.95 7.50
N LYS A 15 -17.46 11.92 8.37
CA LYS A 15 -17.31 13.34 8.03
C LYS A 15 -15.86 13.77 7.88
N ILE A 16 -14.94 13.14 8.60
CA ILE A 16 -13.52 13.49 8.53
C ILE A 16 -12.88 12.85 7.29
N LYS A 17 -11.98 13.59 6.66
CA LYS A 17 -11.16 13.16 5.51
C LYS A 17 -9.69 13.26 5.85
N GLY A 18 -8.86 12.57 5.08
CA GLY A 18 -7.40 12.60 5.19
C GLY A 18 -6.83 11.44 5.98
N MET A 19 -5.56 11.56 6.32
CA MET A 19 -4.76 10.55 7.00
C MET A 19 -4.84 10.72 8.50
N PHE A 20 -5.26 9.70 9.21
CA PHE A 20 -5.34 9.76 10.67
C PHE A 20 -5.24 8.40 11.34
N SER A 21 -4.68 8.44 12.53
CA SER A 21 -4.75 7.38 13.51
C SER A 21 -4.81 8.07 14.89
N PHE A 22 -5.84 7.78 15.68
CA PHE A 22 -6.02 8.47 16.96
C PHE A 22 -6.64 7.55 18.00
N CYS A 23 -6.45 7.95 19.27
CA CYS A 23 -7.17 7.43 20.42
C CYS A 23 -7.76 8.59 21.21
N ILE A 24 -9.07 8.56 21.43
CA ILE A 24 -9.80 9.48 22.33
C ILE A 24 -10.14 8.74 23.63
N VAL A 25 -9.72 9.31 24.75
CA VAL A 25 -10.07 8.81 26.08
C VAL A 25 -11.33 9.54 26.58
N ASP A 26 -12.48 8.89 26.49
CA ASP A 26 -13.73 9.42 27.03
C ASP A 26 -13.90 8.96 28.50
N LYS A 27 -13.50 9.81 29.42
CA LYS A 27 -13.58 9.53 30.88
C LYS A 27 -15.01 9.41 31.41
N LYS A 28 -16.00 10.07 30.75
CA LYS A 28 -17.40 9.98 31.14
C LYS A 28 -18.00 8.64 30.79
N LYS A 29 -17.75 8.18 29.55
CA LYS A 29 -18.21 6.88 29.07
C LYS A 29 -17.32 5.72 29.52
N LYS A 30 -16.13 6.00 30.06
CA LYS A 30 -15.10 5.04 30.48
C LYS A 30 -14.63 4.16 29.33
N ILE A 31 -14.39 4.77 28.17
CA ILE A 31 -13.93 4.09 26.96
C ILE A 31 -12.69 4.73 26.36
N TYR A 32 -11.90 3.92 25.66
CA TYR A 32 -10.98 4.35 24.62
C TYR A 32 -11.68 4.19 23.27
N PHE A 33 -11.75 5.28 22.51
CA PHE A 33 -12.23 5.28 21.13
C PHE A 33 -11.07 5.54 20.20
N CYS A 34 -10.68 4.49 19.46
CA CYS A 34 -9.55 4.53 18.53
C CYS A 34 -10.05 4.35 17.10
N ALA A 35 -9.44 5.03 16.15
CA ALA A 35 -9.80 4.85 14.75
C ALA A 35 -8.57 5.01 13.84
N ARG A 36 -8.61 4.34 12.69
CA ARG A 36 -7.62 4.41 11.62
C ARG A 36 -8.26 4.88 10.33
N ASP A 37 -7.55 5.66 9.52
CA ASP A 37 -8.08 6.24 8.28
C ASP A 37 -8.55 5.21 7.24
N HIS A 38 -9.22 5.71 6.20
CA HIS A 38 -9.91 4.92 5.18
C HIS A 38 -9.01 3.90 4.46
N PHE A 39 -7.74 4.25 4.20
CA PHE A 39 -6.78 3.43 3.47
C PHE A 39 -5.68 2.83 4.37
N GLY A 40 -5.69 3.16 5.67
CA GLY A 40 -4.67 2.71 6.61
C GLY A 40 -3.31 3.37 6.38
N GLN A 41 -3.30 4.62 5.92
CA GLN A 41 -2.09 5.40 5.68
C GLN A 41 -1.31 5.64 6.99
N LYS A 42 -2.02 5.84 8.11
CA LYS A 42 -1.37 5.99 9.42
C LYS A 42 -1.50 4.72 10.24
N PRO A 43 -0.43 4.29 10.93
CA PRO A 43 -0.42 3.02 11.67
C PRO A 43 -1.15 3.13 13.02
N PHE A 44 -1.77 2.05 13.45
CA PHE A 44 -2.30 1.86 14.79
C PHE A 44 -2.10 0.42 15.22
N HIS A 45 -1.19 0.19 16.19
CA HIS A 45 -0.93 -1.11 16.78
C HIS A 45 -1.52 -1.18 18.19
N TYR A 46 -2.04 -2.34 18.57
CA TYR A 46 -2.53 -2.57 19.92
C TYR A 46 -2.25 -3.98 20.39
N TYR A 47 -2.13 -4.12 21.70
CA TYR A 47 -2.09 -5.40 22.41
C TYR A 47 -3.37 -5.54 23.20
N TYR A 48 -3.97 -6.72 23.14
CA TYR A 48 -5.14 -7.06 23.95
C TYR A 48 -5.03 -8.52 24.42
N HIS A 49 -4.77 -8.70 25.70
CA HIS A 49 -4.69 -10.00 26.34
C HIS A 49 -4.76 -9.84 27.87
N ASN A 50 -5.40 -10.80 28.58
CA ASN A 50 -5.52 -10.79 30.04
C ASN A 50 -6.01 -9.46 30.63
N ASN A 51 -6.98 -8.83 29.98
CA ASN A 51 -7.55 -7.52 30.38
C ASN A 51 -6.61 -6.32 30.20
N ASP A 52 -5.41 -6.51 29.69
CA ASP A 52 -4.52 -5.42 29.33
C ASP A 52 -4.82 -4.93 27.90
N PHE A 53 -5.07 -3.62 27.78
CA PHE A 53 -5.16 -2.93 26.50
C PHE A 53 -4.07 -1.87 26.41
N ILE A 54 -3.16 -2.03 25.47
CA ILE A 54 -2.01 -1.16 25.23
C ILE A 54 -1.97 -0.82 23.77
N PHE A 55 -1.69 0.42 23.40
CA PHE A 55 -1.62 0.83 21.99
C PHE A 55 -0.43 1.74 21.71
N SER A 56 0.00 1.75 20.44
CA SER A 56 1.10 2.58 19.95
C SER A 56 0.98 2.77 18.44
N SER A 57 1.64 3.78 17.88
CA SER A 57 1.82 3.93 16.44
C SER A 57 2.78 2.90 15.86
N GLU A 58 3.73 2.38 16.65
CA GLU A 58 4.76 1.45 16.20
C GLU A 58 4.77 0.18 17.04
N LEU A 59 4.93 -0.97 16.38
CA LEU A 59 5.02 -2.27 17.06
C LEU A 59 6.24 -2.34 17.99
N ARG A 60 7.38 -1.77 17.60
CA ARG A 60 8.61 -1.75 18.44
C ARG A 60 8.42 -1.03 19.77
N SER A 61 7.59 -0.01 19.81
CA SER A 61 7.24 0.68 21.05
C SER A 61 6.33 -0.17 21.93
N LEU A 62 5.36 -0.84 21.29
CA LEU A 62 4.41 -1.73 21.96
C LEU A 62 5.13 -2.90 22.66
N ILE A 63 6.03 -3.61 21.95
CA ILE A 63 6.74 -4.78 22.48
C ILE A 63 7.80 -4.46 23.56
N LYS A 64 8.06 -3.18 23.84
CA LYS A 64 8.88 -2.78 25.00
C LYS A 64 8.11 -2.86 26.31
N HIS A 65 6.79 -2.93 26.28
CA HIS A 65 5.97 -3.04 27.48
C HIS A 65 6.19 -4.41 28.16
N PRO A 66 6.43 -4.46 29.48
CA PRO A 66 6.82 -5.68 30.18
C PRO A 66 5.76 -6.79 30.18
N SER A 67 4.46 -6.45 30.07
CA SER A 67 3.38 -7.45 29.97
C SER A 67 3.33 -8.17 28.62
N ILE A 68 4.05 -7.71 27.60
CA ILE A 68 3.93 -8.24 26.26
C ILE A 68 4.98 -9.34 26.03
N SER A 69 4.50 -10.57 25.84
CA SER A 69 5.36 -11.70 25.45
C SER A 69 5.81 -11.55 24.00
N LYS A 70 7.13 -11.64 23.76
CA LYS A 70 7.73 -11.55 22.42
C LYS A 70 7.63 -12.86 21.62
N LYS A 71 6.59 -13.67 21.87
CA LYS A 71 6.35 -14.92 21.13
C LYS A 71 5.89 -14.61 19.72
N MET A 72 6.53 -15.25 18.75
CA MET A 72 6.21 -15.10 17.32
C MET A 72 4.81 -15.62 16.98
N ASN A 73 4.10 -14.92 16.11
CA ASN A 73 2.89 -15.39 15.47
C ASN A 73 3.25 -16.12 14.16
N ILE A 74 3.39 -17.44 14.24
CA ILE A 74 3.83 -18.26 13.11
C ILE A 74 2.87 -18.17 11.92
N ASN A 75 1.55 -18.17 12.17
CA ASN A 75 0.56 -18.10 11.08
C ASN A 75 0.78 -16.84 10.23
N ASN A 76 0.95 -15.69 10.87
CA ASN A 76 1.13 -14.45 10.12
C ASN A 76 2.54 -14.27 9.55
N THR A 77 3.53 -14.95 10.14
CA THR A 77 4.88 -15.04 9.54
C THR A 77 4.84 -15.82 8.21
N LEU A 78 4.00 -16.85 8.10
CA LEU A 78 3.81 -17.55 6.82
C LEU A 78 3.11 -16.66 5.78
N ASN A 79 2.15 -15.86 6.21
CA ASN A 79 1.55 -14.86 5.33
C ASN A 79 2.59 -13.84 4.84
N TYR A 80 3.49 -13.39 5.72
CA TYR A 80 4.60 -12.51 5.33
C TYR A 80 5.49 -13.11 4.24
N LEU A 81 5.85 -14.39 4.35
CA LEU A 81 6.65 -15.07 3.31
C LEU A 81 5.93 -15.13 1.95
N HIS A 82 4.61 -15.11 1.95
CA HIS A 82 3.82 -15.11 0.73
C HIS A 82 3.55 -13.69 0.20
N TYR A 83 3.13 -12.77 1.09
CA TYR A 83 2.61 -11.45 0.71
C TYR A 83 3.60 -10.30 0.87
N ASP A 84 4.88 -10.55 1.20
CA ASP A 84 5.91 -9.53 1.43
C ASP A 84 5.62 -8.57 2.60
N SER A 85 4.51 -8.76 3.29
CA SER A 85 4.04 -7.95 4.42
C SER A 85 3.19 -8.77 5.38
N PHE A 86 3.06 -8.31 6.63
CA PHE A 86 2.10 -8.88 7.58
C PHE A 86 0.69 -8.40 7.24
N VAL A 87 -0.19 -9.33 6.90
CA VAL A 87 -1.51 -9.04 6.36
C VAL A 87 -2.61 -9.12 7.42
N GLY A 88 -3.69 -8.36 7.21
CA GLY A 88 -4.81 -8.30 8.11
C GLY A 88 -4.50 -7.61 9.43
N SER A 89 -5.27 -7.95 10.46
CA SER A 89 -5.14 -7.34 11.80
C SER A 89 -4.02 -7.93 12.66
N GLU A 90 -3.51 -9.10 12.35
CA GLU A 90 -2.48 -9.74 13.16
C GLU A 90 -1.08 -9.16 12.90
N SER A 91 -0.24 -9.08 13.92
CA SER A 91 1.16 -8.69 13.84
C SER A 91 2.10 -9.90 13.88
N PRO A 92 3.43 -9.72 13.69
CA PRO A 92 4.40 -10.81 13.89
C PRO A 92 4.47 -11.33 15.34
N ILE A 93 3.91 -10.62 16.30
CA ILE A 93 3.95 -10.97 17.73
C ILE A 93 2.55 -11.39 18.19
N LYS A 94 2.45 -12.50 18.93
CA LYS A 94 1.18 -12.99 19.47
C LYS A 94 0.49 -11.96 20.36
N ASN A 95 -0.82 -11.83 20.23
CA ASN A 95 -1.69 -10.89 20.96
C ASN A 95 -1.40 -9.40 20.68
N CYS A 96 -0.51 -9.11 19.76
CA CYS A 96 -0.35 -7.77 19.17
C CYS A 96 -1.10 -7.73 17.83
N PHE A 97 -1.80 -6.64 17.59
CA PHE A 97 -2.68 -6.48 16.45
C PHE A 97 -2.48 -5.12 15.78
N LYS A 98 -2.93 -5.02 14.55
CA LYS A 98 -3.11 -3.75 13.82
C LYS A 98 -4.59 -3.47 13.66
N LEU A 99 -5.02 -2.24 13.82
CA LEU A 99 -6.34 -1.84 13.38
C LEU A 99 -6.34 -1.77 11.85
N ASN A 100 -7.27 -2.45 11.19
CA ASN A 100 -7.32 -2.44 9.73
C ASN A 100 -7.78 -1.07 9.18
N PRO A 101 -7.57 -0.80 7.89
CA PRO A 101 -8.11 0.40 7.24
C PRO A 101 -9.60 0.54 7.47
N SER A 102 -10.04 1.78 7.70
CA SER A 102 -11.45 2.11 7.96
C SER A 102 -12.10 1.39 9.13
N GLU A 103 -11.32 0.90 10.08
CA GLU A 103 -11.82 0.36 11.34
C GLU A 103 -11.72 1.36 12.48
N TYR A 104 -12.62 1.21 13.43
CA TYR A 104 -12.53 1.80 14.74
C TYR A 104 -12.70 0.76 15.83
N LEU A 105 -12.09 1.04 16.99
CA LEU A 105 -12.06 0.19 18.15
C LEU A 105 -12.64 0.97 19.33
N ILE A 106 -13.52 0.32 20.08
CA ILE A 106 -13.98 0.81 21.39
C ILE A 106 -13.56 -0.20 22.44
N PHE A 107 -12.77 0.27 23.40
CA PHE A 107 -12.43 -0.50 24.58
C PHE A 107 -13.09 0.10 25.82
N ASP A 108 -14.06 -0.61 26.39
CA ASP A 108 -14.68 -0.28 27.66
C ASP A 108 -13.78 -0.77 28.79
N TYR A 109 -13.03 0.14 29.41
CA TYR A 109 -12.08 -0.20 30.46
C TYR A 109 -12.73 -0.48 31.82
N LYS A 110 -14.04 -0.25 31.97
CA LYS A 110 -14.80 -0.65 33.16
C LYS A 110 -15.18 -2.14 33.08
N ASN A 111 -15.61 -2.58 31.90
CA ASN A 111 -16.14 -3.92 31.68
C ASN A 111 -15.13 -4.86 30.99
N ASN A 112 -13.95 -4.36 30.61
CA ASN A 112 -12.94 -5.07 29.82
C ASN A 112 -13.51 -5.61 28.48
N ASP A 113 -14.37 -4.85 27.83
CA ASP A 113 -15.02 -5.25 26.58
C ASP A 113 -14.40 -4.48 25.41
N LEU A 114 -13.90 -5.23 24.40
CA LEU A 114 -13.27 -4.68 23.20
C LEU A 114 -14.13 -4.99 21.99
N LYS A 115 -14.55 -3.95 21.28
CA LYS A 115 -15.34 -4.03 20.05
C LYS A 115 -14.62 -3.34 18.90
N ILE A 116 -14.55 -4.03 17.76
CA ILE A 116 -13.98 -3.48 16.52
C ILE A 116 -15.09 -3.47 15.48
N ASN A 117 -15.21 -2.34 14.79
CA ASN A 117 -16.20 -2.17 13.73
C ASN A 117 -15.57 -1.41 12.57
N LYS A 118 -16.12 -1.64 11.38
CA LYS A 118 -15.73 -0.93 10.17
C LYS A 118 -16.71 0.23 9.94
N TYR A 119 -16.19 1.45 9.67
CA TYR A 119 -17.01 2.63 9.45
C TYR A 119 -17.16 2.99 7.97
N TRP A 120 -16.33 2.41 7.10
CA TRP A 120 -16.39 2.64 5.66
C TRP A 120 -15.99 1.36 4.90
N ASN A 121 -16.66 1.11 3.78
CA ASN A 121 -16.34 0.02 2.86
C ASN A 121 -16.21 0.57 1.46
N LEU A 122 -15.21 0.09 0.75
CA LEU A 122 -15.03 0.42 -0.64
C LEU A 122 -16.16 -0.22 -1.47
N SER A 123 -16.86 0.59 -2.27
CA SER A 123 -17.92 0.15 -3.16
C SER A 123 -17.43 0.03 -4.59
N TYR A 124 -17.99 -0.95 -5.32
CA TYR A 124 -17.67 -1.24 -6.72
C TYR A 124 -18.92 -1.14 -7.63
N GLU A 125 -19.95 -0.43 -7.20
CA GLU A 125 -21.15 -0.23 -7.98
C GLU A 125 -20.87 0.73 -9.13
N GLU A 126 -21.02 0.24 -10.40
CA GLU A 126 -20.82 1.09 -11.56
C GLU A 126 -21.97 2.08 -11.76
N LYS A 127 -21.62 3.34 -11.96
CA LYS A 127 -22.51 4.40 -12.44
C LYS A 127 -22.33 4.57 -13.95
N HIS A 128 -23.45 4.71 -14.66
CA HIS A 128 -23.40 5.00 -16.08
C HIS A 128 -23.01 6.45 -16.32
N GLU A 129 -21.85 6.65 -16.95
CA GLU A 129 -21.32 7.95 -17.31
C GLU A 129 -20.60 7.84 -18.65
N ASP A 130 -20.70 8.89 -19.49
CA ASP A 130 -19.90 8.95 -20.70
C ASP A 130 -18.47 9.40 -20.43
N LYS A 131 -17.60 9.24 -21.43
CA LYS A 131 -16.17 9.51 -21.27
C LYS A 131 -15.86 10.99 -20.98
N GLU A 132 -16.58 11.91 -21.59
CA GLU A 132 -16.30 13.34 -21.43
C GLU A 132 -16.80 13.84 -20.08
N GLN A 133 -17.94 13.34 -19.61
CA GLN A 133 -18.44 13.62 -18.27
C GLN A 133 -17.50 13.04 -17.21
N PHE A 134 -17.03 11.79 -17.40
CA PHE A 134 -16.03 11.20 -16.52
C PHE A 134 -14.79 12.07 -16.38
N LYS A 135 -14.19 12.47 -17.50
CA LYS A 135 -12.99 13.32 -17.48
C LYS A 135 -13.22 14.62 -16.72
N LYS A 136 -14.32 15.30 -16.99
CA LYS A 136 -14.66 16.57 -16.36
C LYS A 136 -14.80 16.41 -14.84
N ASN A 137 -15.58 15.42 -14.40
CA ASN A 137 -15.82 15.15 -12.99
C ASN A 137 -14.54 14.71 -12.27
N PHE A 138 -13.80 13.77 -12.88
CA PHE A 138 -12.52 13.30 -12.35
C PHE A 138 -11.54 14.46 -12.14
N LEU A 139 -11.33 15.30 -13.14
CA LEU A 139 -10.42 16.45 -13.05
C LEU A 139 -10.83 17.42 -11.94
N ASN A 140 -12.14 17.63 -11.75
CA ASN A 140 -12.61 18.50 -10.68
C ASN A 140 -12.37 17.90 -9.29
N ILE A 141 -12.68 16.61 -9.11
CA ILE A 141 -12.45 15.90 -7.82
C ILE A 141 -10.95 15.80 -7.54
N PHE A 142 -10.15 15.47 -8.55
CA PHE A 142 -8.68 15.40 -8.42
C PHE A 142 -8.08 16.75 -8.07
N LYS A 143 -8.55 17.84 -8.68
CA LYS A 143 -8.13 19.19 -8.32
C LYS A 143 -8.42 19.50 -6.85
N ASN A 144 -9.62 19.15 -6.37
CA ASN A 144 -9.99 19.37 -4.97
C ASN A 144 -9.11 18.53 -4.03
N SER A 145 -8.87 17.27 -4.39
CA SER A 145 -7.96 16.40 -3.64
C SER A 145 -6.55 17.00 -3.53
N VAL A 146 -5.93 17.37 -4.64
CA VAL A 146 -4.59 17.99 -4.63
C VAL A 146 -4.61 19.29 -3.82
N HIS A 147 -5.64 20.13 -3.98
CA HIS A 147 -5.79 21.36 -3.21
C HIS A 147 -5.83 21.10 -1.70
N ASP A 148 -6.61 20.12 -1.25
CA ASP A 148 -6.74 19.79 0.17
C ASP A 148 -5.43 19.21 0.75
N HIS A 149 -4.69 18.42 -0.03
CA HIS A 149 -3.39 17.87 0.37
C HIS A 149 -2.26 18.92 0.38
N LEU A 150 -2.43 20.05 -0.33
CA LEU A 150 -1.50 21.17 -0.29
C LEU A 150 -1.67 22.09 0.94
N ARG A 151 -2.77 21.94 1.71
CA ARG A 151 -2.98 22.74 2.94
C ARG A 151 -1.92 22.41 3.97
N SER A 152 -1.05 23.36 4.28
CA SER A 152 0.07 23.15 5.19
C SER A 152 0.57 24.48 5.73
N ASP A 153 1.03 24.46 6.98
CA ASP A 153 1.70 25.61 7.62
C ASP A 153 3.20 25.68 7.26
N VAL A 154 3.69 24.71 6.50
CA VAL A 154 5.08 24.61 6.05
C VAL A 154 5.13 24.37 4.54
N PRO A 155 6.26 24.65 3.86
CA PRO A 155 6.41 24.38 2.44
C PRO A 155 6.14 22.90 2.10
N VAL A 156 5.43 22.67 0.99
CA VAL A 156 5.10 21.33 0.49
C VAL A 156 5.95 21.04 -0.75
N GLY A 157 6.68 19.91 -0.71
CA GLY A 157 7.40 19.37 -1.86
C GLY A 157 6.61 18.33 -2.62
N ILE A 158 7.17 17.79 -3.70
CA ILE A 158 6.57 16.69 -4.49
C ILE A 158 7.64 15.67 -4.81
N TYR A 159 7.34 14.38 -4.66
CA TYR A 159 8.13 13.32 -5.25
C TYR A 159 7.82 13.22 -6.74
N LEU A 160 8.85 13.34 -7.59
CA LEU A 160 8.71 13.36 -9.04
C LEU A 160 9.61 12.31 -9.68
N SER A 161 9.01 11.19 -10.08
CA SER A 161 9.70 10.13 -10.83
C SER A 161 9.65 10.32 -12.34
N GLY A 162 8.77 11.22 -12.84
CA GLY A 162 8.45 11.32 -14.26
C GLY A 162 7.38 10.32 -14.73
N GLY A 163 6.93 9.43 -13.86
CA GLY A 163 5.75 8.60 -14.08
C GLY A 163 4.47 9.45 -14.16
N ILE A 164 3.40 8.87 -14.73
CA ILE A 164 2.14 9.58 -15.00
C ILE A 164 1.50 10.15 -13.71
N ASP A 165 1.58 9.40 -12.60
CA ASP A 165 0.93 9.78 -11.34
C ASP A 165 1.62 10.97 -10.69
N SER A 166 2.93 10.88 -10.48
CA SER A 166 3.71 11.99 -9.91
C SER A 166 3.67 13.23 -10.80
N THR A 167 3.70 13.06 -12.12
CA THR A 167 3.57 14.14 -13.09
C THR A 167 2.19 14.81 -13.03
N SER A 168 1.12 14.02 -12.92
CA SER A 168 -0.25 14.54 -12.82
C SER A 168 -0.45 15.38 -11.54
N ILE A 169 0.10 14.92 -10.41
CA ILE A 169 0.09 15.67 -9.15
C ILE A 169 0.89 16.96 -9.30
N ALA A 170 2.09 16.91 -9.89
CA ALA A 170 2.93 18.08 -10.10
C ALA A 170 2.25 19.13 -11.00
N CYS A 171 1.63 18.69 -12.11
CA CYS A 171 0.84 19.56 -13.00
C CYS A 171 -0.31 20.23 -12.26
N MET A 172 -1.06 19.48 -11.47
CA MET A 172 -2.22 20.01 -10.74
C MET A 172 -1.78 20.95 -9.60
N ALA A 173 -0.77 20.57 -8.83
CA ALA A 173 -0.21 21.41 -7.77
C ALA A 173 0.31 22.73 -8.31
N LYS A 174 1.03 22.69 -9.44
CA LYS A 174 1.50 23.89 -10.15
C LYS A 174 0.35 24.80 -10.56
N LYS A 175 -0.72 24.23 -11.10
CA LYS A 175 -1.92 24.97 -11.50
C LYS A 175 -2.61 25.66 -10.32
N ILE A 176 -2.56 25.05 -9.12
CA ILE A 176 -3.19 25.57 -7.90
C ILE A 176 -2.33 26.65 -7.24
N LEU A 177 -1.02 26.40 -7.07
CA LEU A 177 -0.10 27.26 -6.33
C LEU A 177 0.47 28.44 -7.16
N GLY A 178 0.37 28.38 -8.50
CA GLY A 178 1.07 29.34 -9.38
C GLY A 178 2.56 29.01 -9.56
N TYR A 179 3.34 29.96 -10.13
CA TYR A 179 4.62 29.63 -10.77
C TYR A 179 5.85 29.56 -9.85
N GLU A 180 5.81 30.01 -8.60
CA GLU A 180 7.08 30.30 -7.91
C GLU A 180 7.45 29.39 -6.71
N ASN A 181 6.56 28.52 -6.22
CA ASN A 181 6.76 27.89 -4.90
C ASN A 181 6.77 26.35 -4.89
N LEU A 182 6.90 25.68 -6.04
CA LEU A 182 6.89 24.24 -6.08
C LEU A 182 8.30 23.66 -6.24
N THR A 183 8.73 22.84 -5.29
CA THR A 183 9.98 22.10 -5.36
C THR A 183 9.68 20.61 -5.50
N ALA A 184 10.25 19.98 -6.50
CA ALA A 184 10.18 18.54 -6.72
C ALA A 184 11.48 17.86 -6.30
N PHE A 185 11.38 16.61 -5.87
CA PHE A 185 12.48 15.76 -5.43
C PHE A 185 12.52 14.49 -6.26
N ASN A 186 13.71 14.11 -6.72
CA ASN A 186 13.96 12.89 -7.47
C ASN A 186 15.19 12.17 -6.92
N LEU A 187 15.22 10.83 -7.05
CA LEU A 187 16.32 9.99 -6.65
C LEU A 187 16.93 9.30 -7.86
N LYS A 188 18.26 9.21 -7.89
CA LYS A 188 19.03 8.53 -8.91
C LYS A 188 19.97 7.51 -8.29
N PHE A 189 19.99 6.29 -8.87
CA PHE A 189 20.81 5.18 -8.38
C PHE A 189 22.06 4.94 -9.22
N GLY A 190 22.28 5.71 -10.28
CA GLY A 190 23.40 5.53 -11.19
C GLY A 190 23.33 4.29 -12.07
N GLN A 191 22.18 3.67 -12.18
CA GLN A 191 21.93 2.50 -13.02
C GLN A 191 20.77 2.77 -13.98
N LYS A 192 21.04 2.79 -15.29
CA LYS A 192 20.07 3.13 -16.35
C LYS A 192 18.73 2.39 -16.27
N SER A 193 18.71 1.18 -15.72
CA SER A 193 17.48 0.37 -15.61
C SER A 193 16.57 0.81 -14.45
N PHE A 194 17.08 1.64 -13.53
CA PHE A 194 16.36 2.15 -12.36
C PHE A 194 16.16 3.66 -12.40
N ASP A 195 16.88 4.36 -13.29
CA ASP A 195 16.89 5.81 -13.32
C ASP A 195 15.74 6.35 -14.19
N GLU A 196 14.84 7.06 -13.58
CA GLU A 196 13.75 7.82 -14.22
C GLU A 196 14.07 9.32 -14.24
N ASP A 197 15.32 9.69 -13.94
CA ASP A 197 15.78 11.07 -13.78
C ASP A 197 15.54 11.92 -15.04
N LEU A 198 15.78 11.39 -16.24
CA LEU A 198 15.55 12.10 -17.49
C LEU A 198 14.09 12.51 -17.70
N LEU A 199 13.13 11.64 -17.30
CA LEU A 199 11.71 11.94 -17.38
C LEU A 199 11.29 12.98 -16.33
N ALA A 200 11.85 12.89 -15.13
CA ALA A 200 11.62 13.85 -14.07
C ALA A 200 12.18 15.23 -14.43
N GLU A 201 13.38 15.28 -15.01
CA GLU A 201 14.01 16.51 -15.49
C GLU A 201 13.21 17.18 -16.62
N ASP A 202 12.79 16.41 -17.63
CA ASP A 202 11.95 16.92 -18.72
C ASP A 202 10.62 17.48 -18.21
N THR A 203 9.98 16.75 -17.28
CA THR A 203 8.75 17.18 -16.63
C THR A 203 8.95 18.46 -15.83
N ALA A 204 9.98 18.54 -14.99
CA ALA A 204 10.28 19.71 -14.19
C ALA A 204 10.58 20.94 -15.07
N LYS A 205 11.33 20.74 -16.15
CA LYS A 205 11.63 21.78 -17.15
C LYS A 205 10.35 22.28 -17.83
N LYS A 206 9.48 21.37 -18.30
CA LYS A 206 8.20 21.75 -18.94
C LYS A 206 7.26 22.48 -17.99
N LEU A 207 7.25 22.09 -16.74
CA LEU A 207 6.46 22.75 -15.71
C LEU A 207 7.10 24.01 -15.15
N ASN A 208 8.35 24.30 -15.48
CA ASN A 208 9.14 25.37 -14.89
C ASN A 208 9.09 25.36 -13.36
N ILE A 209 9.45 24.21 -12.74
CA ILE A 209 9.55 24.03 -11.30
C ILE A 209 10.97 23.63 -10.91
N LYS A 210 11.34 23.93 -9.66
CA LYS A 210 12.65 23.53 -9.13
C LYS A 210 12.66 22.01 -8.93
N LEU A 211 13.68 21.33 -9.47
CA LEU A 211 13.94 19.91 -9.23
C LEU A 211 15.24 19.76 -8.43
N ILE A 212 15.19 18.97 -7.38
CA ILE A 212 16.34 18.53 -6.60
C ILE A 212 16.50 17.03 -6.86
N THR A 213 17.45 16.68 -7.71
CA THR A 213 17.85 15.29 -7.96
C THR A 213 19.04 14.96 -7.08
N HIS A 214 18.96 13.83 -6.36
CA HIS A 214 20.06 13.31 -5.55
C HIS A 214 20.49 11.93 -6.06
N GLU A 215 21.77 11.81 -6.39
CA GLU A 215 22.37 10.55 -6.77
C GLU A 215 22.98 9.88 -5.53
N ILE A 216 22.64 8.61 -5.30
CA ILE A 216 23.22 7.82 -4.21
C ILE A 216 24.38 7.02 -4.76
N PRO A 217 25.63 7.30 -4.32
CA PRO A 217 26.80 6.53 -4.73
C PRO A 217 26.62 5.03 -4.39
N ILE A 218 27.04 4.15 -5.30
CA ILE A 218 26.89 2.68 -5.14
C ILE A 218 27.51 2.18 -3.84
N ASN A 219 28.66 2.75 -3.44
CA ASN A 219 29.34 2.39 -2.20
C ASN A 219 28.55 2.75 -0.93
N GLU A 220 27.65 3.73 -0.98
CA GLU A 220 26.81 4.13 0.14
C GLU A 220 25.47 3.40 0.19
N GLN A 221 25.00 2.85 -0.93
CA GLN A 221 23.68 2.22 -1.03
C GLN A 221 23.50 1.10 -0.01
N LYS A 222 24.51 0.24 0.15
CA LYS A 222 24.45 -0.91 1.08
C LYS A 222 24.23 -0.45 2.53
N ASP A 223 25.01 0.51 2.99
CA ASP A 223 24.95 0.95 4.38
C ASP A 223 23.64 1.70 4.67
N LYS A 224 23.15 2.49 3.70
CA LYS A 224 21.84 3.13 3.78
C LYS A 224 20.71 2.10 3.82
N CYS A 225 20.77 1.07 2.99
CA CYS A 225 19.78 -0.03 3.03
C CYS A 225 19.77 -0.73 4.39
N LEU A 226 20.93 -1.08 4.92
CA LEU A 226 21.05 -1.76 6.23
C LEU A 226 20.51 -0.87 7.36
N SER A 227 20.83 0.42 7.35
CA SER A 227 20.28 1.38 8.31
C SER A 227 18.76 1.44 8.26
N LEU A 228 18.18 1.60 7.06
CA LEU A 228 16.72 1.66 6.89
C LEU A 228 16.03 0.36 7.32
N ILE A 229 16.61 -0.81 6.99
CA ILE A 229 16.07 -2.11 7.40
C ILE A 229 16.11 -2.26 8.92
N SER A 230 17.14 -1.77 9.60
CA SER A 230 17.22 -1.81 11.06
C SER A 230 16.17 -0.96 11.77
N ASP A 231 15.61 0.03 11.07
CA ASP A 231 14.55 0.90 11.58
C ASP A 231 13.14 0.32 11.43
N LEU A 232 12.99 -0.80 10.69
CA LEU A 232 11.69 -1.48 10.59
C LEU A 232 11.29 -2.12 11.92
N ASP A 233 10.06 -1.94 12.30
CA ASP A 233 9.47 -2.55 13.48
C ASP A 233 8.79 -3.91 13.19
N GLU A 234 8.48 -4.17 11.93
CA GLU A 234 8.09 -5.46 11.39
C GLU A 234 8.73 -5.65 10.00
N PRO A 235 9.11 -6.87 9.63
CA PRO A 235 9.66 -7.14 8.31
C PRO A 235 8.72 -6.69 7.18
N LEU A 236 9.30 -6.05 6.17
CA LEU A 236 8.61 -5.58 4.97
C LEU A 236 9.54 -5.82 3.77
N ALA A 237 9.11 -6.62 2.81
CA ALA A 237 9.97 -7.05 1.70
C ALA A 237 9.69 -6.25 0.42
N ASP A 238 9.56 -4.93 0.54
CA ASP A 238 9.35 -4.02 -0.58
C ASP A 238 10.54 -3.09 -0.76
N PRO A 239 11.25 -3.14 -1.92
CA PRO A 239 12.34 -2.22 -2.21
C PRO A 239 11.91 -0.75 -2.29
N GLY A 240 10.62 -0.47 -2.52
CA GLY A 240 10.04 0.88 -2.46
C GLY A 240 10.25 1.56 -1.11
N TYR A 241 10.27 0.79 -0.01
CA TYR A 241 10.62 1.29 1.32
C TYR A 241 12.01 1.95 1.35
N LEU A 242 13.00 1.30 0.73
CA LEU A 242 14.38 1.80 0.71
C LEU A 242 14.49 3.09 -0.11
N ALA A 243 13.89 3.11 -1.30
CA ALA A 243 13.87 4.29 -2.15
C ALA A 243 13.17 5.48 -1.46
N ASN A 244 12.01 5.24 -0.86
CA ASN A 244 11.28 6.26 -0.09
C ASN A 244 12.07 6.78 1.11
N GLY A 245 12.77 5.91 1.84
CA GLY A 245 13.64 6.34 2.95
C GLY A 245 14.79 7.22 2.49
N MET A 246 15.47 6.82 1.41
CA MET A 246 16.59 7.57 0.87
C MET A 246 16.18 8.96 0.35
N ILE A 247 15.06 9.07 -0.37
CA ILE A 247 14.58 10.38 -0.84
C ILE A 247 14.08 11.25 0.32
N SER A 248 13.49 10.65 1.35
CA SER A 248 13.02 11.36 2.55
C SER A 248 14.16 12.03 3.31
N GLU A 249 15.34 11.42 3.32
CA GLU A 249 16.56 12.02 3.87
C GLU A 249 16.93 13.31 3.13
N VAL A 250 16.83 13.30 1.80
CA VAL A 250 17.10 14.47 0.94
C VAL A 250 16.09 15.58 1.20
N VAL A 251 14.81 15.24 1.28
CA VAL A 251 13.73 16.16 1.60
C VAL A 251 13.97 16.86 2.93
N LYS A 252 14.30 16.07 3.98
CA LYS A 252 14.63 16.58 5.31
C LYS A 252 15.82 17.56 5.28
N LYS A 253 16.92 17.17 4.61
CA LYS A 253 18.11 18.03 4.45
C LYS A 253 17.82 19.32 3.68
N SER A 254 16.80 19.31 2.82
CA SER A 254 16.33 20.48 2.08
C SER A 254 15.37 21.37 2.87
N GLY A 255 15.07 21.03 4.13
CA GLY A 255 14.23 21.84 5.02
C GLY A 255 12.72 21.62 4.86
N PHE A 256 12.29 20.64 4.08
CA PHE A 256 10.87 20.30 3.92
C PHE A 256 10.42 19.29 4.98
N LYS A 257 9.12 19.32 5.31
CA LYS A 257 8.47 18.39 6.23
C LYS A 257 7.26 17.68 5.62
N VAL A 258 6.76 18.17 4.50
CA VAL A 258 5.59 17.63 3.81
C VAL A 258 5.92 17.45 2.33
N VAL A 259 5.50 16.32 1.77
CA VAL A 259 5.62 16.04 0.33
C VAL A 259 4.34 15.40 -0.20
N LEU A 260 4.02 15.66 -1.47
CA LEU A 260 3.00 14.90 -2.20
C LEU A 260 3.64 13.71 -2.89
N ALA A 261 2.99 12.55 -2.84
CA ALA A 261 3.41 11.29 -3.43
C ALA A 261 2.34 10.75 -4.38
N GLY A 262 2.76 9.94 -5.36
CA GLY A 262 1.91 9.35 -6.39
C GLY A 262 1.12 8.11 -5.98
N ASP A 263 1.25 7.66 -4.73
CA ASP A 263 0.64 6.43 -4.24
C ASP A 263 -0.88 6.41 -4.48
N GLY A 264 -1.40 5.27 -4.87
CA GLY A 264 -2.82 5.06 -5.15
C GLY A 264 -3.22 5.23 -6.62
N GLY A 265 -2.38 5.82 -7.48
CA GLY A 265 -2.68 6.01 -8.89
C GLY A 265 -2.82 4.68 -9.64
N ASP A 266 -1.84 3.81 -9.52
CA ASP A 266 -1.86 2.47 -10.14
C ASP A 266 -3.02 1.61 -9.62
N GLU A 267 -3.35 1.71 -8.34
CA GLU A 267 -4.47 0.99 -7.73
C GLU A 267 -5.83 1.50 -8.19
N LEU A 268 -5.93 2.77 -8.56
CA LEU A 268 -7.15 3.33 -9.11
C LEU A 268 -7.37 2.94 -10.57
N PHE A 269 -6.30 2.90 -11.37
CA PHE A 269 -6.39 2.79 -12.82
C PHE A 269 -5.91 1.45 -13.37
N GLY A 270 -5.40 0.55 -12.53
CA GLY A 270 -4.83 -0.73 -12.96
C GLY A 270 -3.56 -0.54 -13.78
N GLY A 271 -2.61 0.28 -13.28
CA GLY A 271 -1.36 0.61 -13.97
C GLY A 271 -0.32 -0.50 -13.94
N TYR A 272 -0.47 -1.49 -13.08
CA TYR A 272 0.48 -2.59 -12.95
C TYR A 272 0.45 -3.57 -14.14
N GLU A 273 1.59 -4.16 -14.46
CA GLU A 273 1.74 -5.12 -15.59
C GLU A 273 0.71 -6.26 -15.61
N PRO A 274 0.30 -6.87 -14.48
CA PRO A 274 -0.70 -7.93 -14.50
C PRO A 274 -2.03 -7.52 -15.14
N PHE A 275 -2.46 -6.27 -14.98
CA PHE A 275 -3.69 -5.78 -15.60
C PHE A 275 -3.60 -5.74 -17.13
N LEU A 276 -2.42 -5.38 -17.66
CA LEU A 276 -2.18 -5.32 -19.11
C LEU A 276 -2.14 -6.72 -19.74
N LYS A 277 -1.84 -7.75 -18.95
CA LYS A 277 -1.62 -9.12 -19.42
C LYS A 277 -2.79 -10.07 -19.17
N LEU A 278 -3.89 -9.58 -18.57
CA LEU A 278 -5.06 -10.42 -18.24
C LEU A 278 -5.65 -11.18 -19.43
N ASP A 279 -5.75 -10.55 -20.60
CA ASP A 279 -6.32 -11.21 -21.78
C ASP A 279 -5.39 -12.29 -22.35
N ILE A 280 -4.07 -12.02 -22.34
CA ILE A 280 -3.04 -13.02 -22.70
C ILE A 280 -3.09 -14.19 -21.71
N PHE A 281 -3.24 -13.87 -20.42
CA PHE A 281 -3.36 -14.89 -19.39
C PHE A 281 -4.57 -15.81 -19.62
N LYS A 282 -5.76 -15.27 -19.90
CA LYS A 282 -6.95 -16.06 -20.21
C LYS A 282 -6.73 -16.97 -21.41
N PHE A 283 -6.09 -16.46 -22.47
CA PHE A 283 -5.77 -17.25 -23.66
C PHE A 283 -4.84 -18.41 -23.35
N VAL A 284 -3.75 -18.15 -22.62
CA VAL A 284 -2.78 -19.18 -22.24
C VAL A 284 -3.39 -20.19 -21.27
N LYS A 285 -4.20 -19.74 -20.28
CA LYS A 285 -4.87 -20.60 -19.29
C LYS A 285 -5.73 -21.69 -19.98
N ASN A 286 -6.36 -21.36 -21.07
CA ASN A 286 -7.22 -22.28 -21.82
C ASN A 286 -6.47 -23.24 -22.74
N SER A 287 -5.15 -23.09 -22.90
CA SER A 287 -4.32 -23.93 -23.80
C SER A 287 -3.37 -24.84 -23.01
N TYR A 288 -3.63 -26.15 -23.05
CA TYR A 288 -2.75 -27.15 -22.42
C TYR A 288 -1.32 -27.12 -22.94
N LEU A 289 -1.14 -26.92 -24.24
CA LEU A 289 0.18 -26.87 -24.87
C LEU A 289 0.98 -25.64 -24.42
N LEU A 290 0.35 -24.47 -24.37
CA LEU A 290 1.01 -23.24 -23.92
C LEU A 290 1.38 -23.32 -22.44
N LYS A 291 0.54 -23.90 -21.59
CA LYS A 291 0.89 -24.16 -20.19
C LYS A 291 2.16 -25.02 -20.06
N LYS A 292 2.28 -26.10 -20.83
CA LYS A 292 3.48 -26.94 -20.83
C LYS A 292 4.74 -26.19 -21.26
N ILE A 293 4.64 -25.37 -22.31
CA ILE A 293 5.76 -24.55 -22.81
C ILE A 293 6.18 -23.55 -21.74
N ILE A 294 5.23 -22.86 -21.09
CA ILE A 294 5.52 -21.89 -20.05
C ILE A 294 6.15 -22.56 -18.82
N ASN A 295 5.66 -23.72 -18.40
CA ASN A 295 6.27 -24.47 -17.30
C ASN A 295 7.70 -24.91 -17.65
N PHE A 296 7.95 -25.37 -18.86
CA PHE A 296 9.30 -25.71 -19.32
C PHE A 296 10.23 -24.49 -19.25
N ILE A 297 9.80 -23.35 -19.76
CA ILE A 297 10.56 -22.10 -19.69
C ILE A 297 10.82 -21.70 -18.23
N ASN A 298 9.81 -21.79 -17.36
CA ASN A 298 9.95 -21.46 -15.95
C ASN A 298 11.00 -22.33 -15.25
N THR A 299 11.05 -23.61 -15.59
CA THR A 299 11.98 -24.58 -14.97
C THR A 299 13.41 -24.41 -15.45
N TYR A 300 13.63 -24.12 -16.75
CA TYR A 300 14.94 -24.14 -17.37
C TYR A 300 15.54 -22.77 -17.71
N SER A 301 14.77 -21.66 -17.59
CA SER A 301 15.32 -20.33 -17.83
C SER A 301 16.19 -19.85 -16.67
N LYS A 302 17.37 -19.31 -16.98
CA LYS A 302 18.22 -18.60 -16.00
C LYS A 302 17.65 -17.22 -15.74
N ASP A 303 17.82 -16.73 -14.50
CA ASP A 303 17.41 -15.36 -14.16
C ASP A 303 18.28 -14.35 -14.90
N SER A 304 17.64 -13.31 -15.45
CA SER A 304 18.37 -12.20 -16.06
C SER A 304 18.74 -11.17 -14.98
N PHE A 305 19.96 -10.66 -15.06
CA PHE A 305 20.37 -9.52 -14.26
C PHE A 305 19.71 -8.25 -14.81
N GLY A 306 19.07 -7.47 -13.93
CA GLY A 306 18.44 -6.19 -14.24
C GLY A 306 17.03 -6.07 -13.66
N TYR A 307 16.63 -4.83 -13.38
CA TYR A 307 15.29 -4.55 -12.85
C TYR A 307 14.22 -5.01 -13.84
N MET A 308 13.31 -5.86 -13.38
CA MET A 308 12.19 -6.38 -14.19
C MET A 308 12.61 -6.99 -15.53
N GLY A 309 13.75 -7.71 -15.57
CA GLY A 309 14.24 -8.37 -16.79
C GLY A 309 13.22 -9.32 -17.42
N PHE A 310 13.34 -9.57 -18.73
CA PHE A 310 12.38 -10.38 -19.51
C PHE A 310 12.11 -11.76 -18.88
N THR A 311 13.15 -12.47 -18.43
CA THR A 311 13.01 -13.79 -17.79
C THR A 311 12.30 -13.70 -16.44
N TYR A 312 12.54 -12.66 -15.65
CA TYR A 312 11.82 -12.41 -14.41
C TYR A 312 10.32 -12.19 -14.68
N LYS A 313 9.99 -11.32 -15.65
CA LYS A 313 8.60 -11.07 -16.05
C LYS A 313 7.90 -12.33 -16.54
N LEU A 314 8.62 -13.16 -17.32
CA LEU A 314 8.08 -14.42 -17.82
C LEU A 314 7.83 -15.42 -16.69
N LYS A 315 8.77 -15.56 -15.74
CA LYS A 315 8.60 -16.42 -14.57
C LYS A 315 7.45 -15.96 -13.67
N THR A 316 7.35 -14.65 -13.39
CA THR A 316 6.25 -14.10 -12.62
C THR A 316 4.91 -14.34 -13.32
N PHE A 317 4.86 -14.16 -14.64
CA PHE A 317 3.68 -14.48 -15.42
C PHE A 317 3.36 -15.99 -15.36
N ALA A 318 4.36 -16.84 -15.45
CA ALA A 318 4.22 -18.30 -15.37
C ALA A 318 3.68 -18.77 -14.02
N LYS A 319 4.05 -18.13 -12.90
CA LYS A 319 3.54 -18.46 -11.57
C LYS A 319 2.00 -18.48 -11.52
N GLY A 320 1.33 -17.60 -12.27
CA GLY A 320 -0.13 -17.57 -12.36
C GLY A 320 -0.77 -18.83 -12.98
N PHE A 321 -0.03 -19.64 -13.74
CA PHE A 321 -0.56 -20.85 -14.39
C PHE A 321 -0.33 -22.15 -13.61
N LEU A 322 0.50 -22.11 -12.56
CA LEU A 322 0.89 -23.32 -11.82
C LEU A 322 -0.27 -23.97 -11.07
N HIS A 323 -1.36 -23.24 -10.84
CA HIS A 323 -2.58 -23.78 -10.24
C HIS A 323 -3.82 -23.29 -10.98
N ASP A 324 -4.80 -24.16 -11.08
CA ASP A 324 -6.13 -23.79 -11.53
C ASP A 324 -6.83 -23.03 -10.39
N ASP A 325 -7.55 -21.97 -10.74
CA ASP A 325 -8.60 -21.33 -9.99
C ASP A 325 -8.36 -20.03 -9.20
N GLU A 326 -9.24 -19.76 -8.30
CA GLU A 326 -9.57 -18.54 -7.58
C GLU A 326 -8.38 -17.73 -7.03
N TYR A 327 -7.21 -18.37 -6.91
CA TYR A 327 -6.04 -17.79 -6.26
C TYR A 327 -4.96 -17.31 -7.22
N TYR A 328 -5.12 -17.45 -8.54
CA TYR A 328 -4.06 -17.13 -9.51
C TYR A 328 -3.61 -15.66 -9.42
N ASN A 329 -4.53 -14.74 -9.07
CA ASN A 329 -4.20 -13.33 -8.93
C ASN A 329 -3.28 -13.05 -7.74
N SER A 330 -3.43 -13.75 -6.61
CA SER A 330 -2.53 -13.60 -5.46
C SER A 330 -1.11 -14.06 -5.74
N ARG A 331 -0.92 -14.96 -6.71
CA ARG A 331 0.40 -15.46 -7.12
C ARG A 331 1.26 -14.44 -7.83
N TRP A 332 0.65 -13.42 -8.42
CA TRP A 332 1.40 -12.31 -9.02
C TRP A 332 1.91 -11.30 -7.99
N LEU A 333 1.34 -11.33 -6.79
CA LEU A 333 1.70 -10.48 -5.67
C LEU A 333 2.49 -11.24 -4.58
N CYS A 334 2.97 -12.46 -4.87
CA CYS A 334 3.63 -13.27 -3.87
C CYS A 334 5.16 -13.37 -4.11
N ALA A 335 5.93 -13.34 -3.02
CA ALA A 335 7.35 -13.70 -3.04
C ALA A 335 7.51 -15.21 -3.16
N PHE A 336 6.97 -15.95 -2.18
CA PHE A 336 7.02 -17.41 -2.16
C PHE A 336 5.63 -18.01 -2.32
N LEU A 337 5.53 -19.04 -3.16
CA LEU A 337 4.33 -19.87 -3.23
C LEU A 337 4.19 -20.71 -1.95
N PRO A 338 2.97 -21.09 -1.52
CA PRO A 338 2.79 -21.94 -0.34
C PRO A 338 3.56 -23.25 -0.42
N GLU A 339 3.71 -23.83 -1.62
CA GLU A 339 4.49 -25.05 -1.84
C GLU A 339 6.00 -24.82 -1.65
N GLU A 340 6.50 -23.63 -1.98
CA GLU A 340 7.89 -23.21 -1.73
C GLU A 340 8.09 -22.98 -0.22
N ILE A 341 7.13 -22.36 0.45
CA ILE A 341 7.16 -22.14 1.91
C ILE A 341 7.21 -23.48 2.65
N ASP A 342 6.42 -24.47 2.20
CA ASP A 342 6.39 -25.82 2.78
C ASP A 342 7.77 -26.49 2.74
N GLN A 343 8.52 -26.26 1.69
CA GLN A 343 9.89 -26.80 1.50
C GLN A 343 10.96 -26.02 2.29
N LEU A 344 10.74 -24.74 2.55
CA LEU A 344 11.71 -23.87 3.24
C LEU A 344 11.75 -24.11 4.76
N ILE A 345 10.66 -24.61 5.35
CA ILE A 345 10.49 -24.67 6.79
C ILE A 345 10.70 -26.11 7.31
N ASN A 346 11.55 -26.22 8.32
CA ASN A 346 11.66 -27.46 9.08
C ASN A 346 10.51 -27.60 10.08
N TRP A 347 9.41 -28.21 9.67
CA TRP A 347 8.20 -28.38 10.48
C TRP A 347 8.42 -29.20 11.75
N SER A 348 9.44 -30.07 11.81
CA SER A 348 9.78 -30.82 13.01
C SER A 348 10.23 -29.96 14.18
N SER A 349 10.73 -28.75 13.88
CA SER A 349 11.09 -27.74 14.90
C SER A 349 9.89 -26.98 15.48
N ILE A 350 8.70 -27.17 14.90
CA ILE A 350 7.46 -26.50 15.30
C ILE A 350 6.32 -27.54 15.36
N PRO A 351 6.42 -28.56 16.23
CA PRO A 351 5.51 -29.72 16.20
C PRO A 351 4.05 -29.38 16.52
N GLU A 352 3.80 -28.28 17.20
CA GLU A 352 2.45 -27.80 17.53
C GLU A 352 1.74 -27.16 16.32
N PHE A 353 2.48 -26.88 15.24
CA PHE A 353 1.96 -26.20 14.07
C PHE A 353 1.69 -27.16 12.92
N LYS A 354 0.44 -27.17 12.44
CA LYS A 354 0.05 -27.87 11.21
C LYS A 354 -0.07 -26.88 10.08
N PHE A 355 0.86 -26.94 9.14
CA PHE A 355 0.81 -26.13 7.94
C PHE A 355 -0.42 -26.47 7.09
N LYS A 356 -1.15 -25.44 6.69
CA LYS A 356 -2.28 -25.56 5.77
C LYS A 356 -2.15 -24.42 4.73
N LYS A 357 -1.77 -24.76 3.51
CA LYS A 357 -1.61 -23.80 2.42
C LYS A 357 -2.88 -23.00 2.12
N GLU A 358 -4.04 -23.59 2.34
CA GLU A 358 -5.34 -22.94 2.15
C GLU A 358 -5.50 -21.71 3.04
N LYS A 359 -4.88 -21.67 4.22
CA LYS A 359 -4.96 -20.51 5.12
C LYS A 359 -4.28 -19.28 4.55
N ILE A 360 -3.20 -19.45 3.78
CA ILE A 360 -2.50 -18.35 3.11
C ILE A 360 -3.41 -17.76 2.04
N TYR A 361 -4.03 -18.60 1.21
CA TYR A 361 -4.92 -18.15 0.16
C TYR A 361 -6.26 -17.58 0.66
N ASN A 362 -6.74 -18.06 1.82
CA ASN A 362 -8.02 -17.59 2.38
C ASN A 362 -8.04 -16.09 2.66
N TYR A 363 -6.90 -15.49 2.98
CA TYR A 363 -6.83 -14.03 3.14
C TYR A 363 -7.18 -13.30 1.84
N ALA A 364 -6.52 -13.64 0.72
CA ALA A 364 -6.81 -13.03 -0.58
C ALA A 364 -8.27 -13.26 -1.01
N SER A 365 -8.77 -14.48 -0.85
CA SER A 365 -10.17 -14.83 -1.16
C SER A 365 -11.16 -14.02 -0.33
N SER A 366 -10.89 -13.81 0.95
CA SER A 366 -11.78 -13.02 1.82
C SER A 366 -11.89 -11.58 1.37
N LEU A 367 -10.80 -11.00 0.87
CA LEU A 367 -10.79 -9.63 0.35
C LEU A 367 -11.56 -9.52 -0.97
N ILE A 368 -11.32 -10.45 -1.90
CA ILE A 368 -11.98 -10.47 -3.21
C ILE A 368 -13.50 -10.59 -3.06
N ASN A 369 -13.94 -11.44 -2.15
CA ASN A 369 -15.35 -11.76 -1.93
C ASN A 369 -16.04 -10.84 -0.91
N SER A 370 -15.35 -9.83 -0.39
CA SER A 370 -15.96 -8.86 0.51
C SER A 370 -16.95 -7.95 -0.23
N GLY A 371 -18.20 -7.91 0.24
CA GLY A 371 -19.28 -7.16 -0.41
C GLY A 371 -19.88 -7.88 -1.64
N ASN A 372 -20.22 -7.14 -2.69
CA ASN A 372 -20.74 -7.71 -3.93
C ASN A 372 -19.68 -8.56 -4.64
N LEU A 373 -20.09 -9.70 -5.23
CA LEU A 373 -19.17 -10.53 -6.01
C LEU A 373 -18.55 -9.75 -7.18
N PRO A 374 -17.24 -9.93 -7.43
CA PRO A 374 -16.57 -9.26 -8.55
C PRO A 374 -17.15 -9.75 -9.89
N LYS A 375 -17.35 -8.82 -10.85
CA LYS A 375 -17.95 -9.10 -12.15
C LYS A 375 -17.04 -9.89 -13.08
N ASP A 376 -15.74 -9.61 -13.01
CA ASP A 376 -14.74 -10.22 -13.87
C ASP A 376 -13.37 -10.32 -13.17
N ASP A 377 -12.40 -10.92 -13.86
CA ASP A 377 -11.03 -11.09 -13.33
C ASP A 377 -10.29 -9.76 -13.18
N TYR A 378 -10.63 -8.74 -13.95
CA TYR A 378 -10.05 -7.41 -13.78
C TYR A 378 -10.47 -6.83 -12.43
N GLU A 379 -11.75 -6.91 -12.09
CA GLU A 379 -12.25 -6.43 -10.80
C GLU A 379 -11.70 -7.26 -9.64
N LYS A 380 -11.56 -8.58 -9.79
CA LYS A 380 -10.90 -9.41 -8.78
C LYS A 380 -9.48 -8.95 -8.50
N LEU A 381 -8.70 -8.71 -9.54
CA LEU A 381 -7.33 -8.22 -9.42
C LEU A 381 -7.30 -6.82 -8.80
N LEU A 382 -8.17 -5.92 -9.26
CA LEU A 382 -8.28 -4.56 -8.75
C LEU A 382 -8.54 -4.54 -7.24
N ARG A 383 -9.48 -5.36 -6.76
CA ARG A 383 -9.78 -5.49 -5.33
C ARG A 383 -8.57 -5.97 -4.52
N GLN A 384 -7.80 -6.92 -5.03
CA GLN A 384 -6.56 -7.36 -4.35
C GLN A 384 -5.55 -6.23 -4.23
N TYR A 385 -5.33 -5.46 -5.30
CA TYR A 385 -4.41 -4.33 -5.25
C TYR A 385 -4.90 -3.24 -4.29
N GLN A 386 -6.18 -2.88 -4.33
CA GLN A 386 -6.76 -1.83 -3.50
C GLN A 386 -6.88 -2.21 -2.02
N MET A 387 -7.28 -3.44 -1.72
CA MET A 387 -7.59 -3.85 -0.34
C MET A 387 -6.43 -4.54 0.37
N HIS A 388 -5.47 -5.09 -0.37
CA HIS A 388 -4.31 -5.77 0.18
C HIS A 388 -3.02 -5.01 -0.10
N TYR A 389 -2.62 -4.93 -1.38
CA TYR A 389 -1.32 -4.39 -1.78
C TYR A 389 -1.16 -2.92 -1.34
N LEU A 390 -2.16 -2.09 -1.63
CA LEU A 390 -2.16 -0.69 -1.23
C LEU A 390 -2.00 -0.51 0.28
N SER A 391 -2.86 -1.13 1.08
CA SER A 391 -2.92 -0.84 2.52
C SER A 391 -1.83 -1.53 3.34
N ASN A 392 -1.47 -2.78 3.00
CA ASN A 392 -0.47 -3.52 3.80
C ASN A 392 0.97 -3.28 3.32
N LEU A 393 1.16 -2.91 2.06
CA LEU A 393 2.48 -2.70 1.48
C LEU A 393 2.74 -1.21 1.18
N ILE A 394 2.02 -0.62 0.21
CA ILE A 394 2.29 0.75 -0.25
C ILE A 394 2.13 1.79 0.85
N CYS A 395 0.95 1.89 1.50
CA CYS A 395 0.75 2.85 2.58
C CYS A 395 1.71 2.63 3.75
N SER A 396 2.00 1.35 4.07
CA SER A 396 2.88 0.98 5.16
C SER A 396 4.33 1.38 4.89
N HIS A 397 4.87 1.09 3.69
CA HIS A 397 6.24 1.46 3.37
C HIS A 397 6.41 2.98 3.22
N THR A 398 5.43 3.66 2.61
CA THR A 398 5.49 5.10 2.44
C THR A 398 5.49 5.81 3.80
N ASP A 399 4.57 5.47 4.70
CA ASP A 399 4.53 6.12 6.02
C ASP A 399 5.80 5.83 6.82
N LYS A 400 6.20 4.57 6.98
CA LYS A 400 7.37 4.18 7.78
C LYS A 400 8.67 4.80 7.25
N ALA A 401 8.91 4.73 5.94
CA ALA A 401 10.11 5.27 5.33
C ALA A 401 10.24 6.79 5.52
N ASN A 402 9.13 7.51 5.29
CA ASN A 402 9.11 8.96 5.41
C ASN A 402 9.18 9.41 6.88
N MET A 403 8.44 8.75 7.77
CA MET A 403 8.41 9.10 9.19
C MET A 403 9.74 8.87 9.91
N ASN A 404 10.61 7.96 9.45
CA ASN A 404 11.98 7.83 9.95
C ASN A 404 12.77 9.15 9.82
N PHE A 405 12.42 9.96 8.84
CA PHE A 405 13.01 11.28 8.63
C PHE A 405 12.11 12.43 9.07
N SER A 406 10.97 12.15 9.72
CA SER A 406 9.96 13.13 10.13
C SER A 406 9.36 13.90 8.94
N ILE A 407 9.19 13.22 7.82
CA ILE A 407 8.51 13.73 6.62
C ILE A 407 7.10 13.15 6.55
N GLU A 408 6.10 13.99 6.32
CA GLU A 408 4.74 13.57 6.06
C GLU A 408 4.53 13.45 4.54
N ALA A 409 4.44 12.22 4.03
CA ALA A 409 4.05 11.97 2.66
C ALA A 409 2.52 11.90 2.55
N ARG A 410 1.96 12.64 1.62
CA ARG A 410 0.54 12.76 1.34
C ARG A 410 0.23 12.28 -0.06
N ALA A 411 -0.76 11.41 -0.21
CA ALA A 411 -1.14 10.80 -1.47
C ALA A 411 -2.50 11.30 -1.97
N PRO A 412 -2.55 12.30 -2.88
CA PRO A 412 -3.82 12.84 -3.37
C PRO A 412 -4.72 11.82 -4.06
N PHE A 413 -4.18 10.75 -4.65
CA PHE A 413 -4.98 9.67 -5.21
C PHE A 413 -5.72 8.85 -4.15
N LEU A 414 -5.29 8.91 -2.88
CA LEU A 414 -5.96 8.28 -1.75
C LEU A 414 -6.98 9.20 -1.06
N ASP A 415 -7.50 10.21 -1.74
CA ASP A 415 -8.68 10.91 -1.31
C ASP A 415 -9.92 10.02 -1.44
N ARG A 416 -10.75 9.96 -0.39
CA ARG A 416 -11.93 9.09 -0.35
C ARG A 416 -12.88 9.34 -1.51
N ASP A 417 -13.21 10.60 -1.76
CA ASP A 417 -14.20 10.95 -2.78
C ASP A 417 -13.67 10.66 -4.19
N LEU A 418 -12.36 10.87 -4.42
CA LEU A 418 -11.70 10.52 -5.68
C LEU A 418 -11.70 9.01 -5.90
N PHE A 419 -11.39 8.25 -4.85
CA PHE A 419 -11.29 6.80 -4.90
C PHE A 419 -12.66 6.16 -5.16
N GLU A 420 -13.69 6.58 -4.41
CA GLU A 420 -15.07 6.13 -4.60
C GLU A 420 -15.59 6.49 -6.01
N TYR A 421 -15.39 7.72 -6.44
CA TYR A 421 -15.81 8.16 -7.78
C TYR A 421 -15.18 7.30 -8.88
N THR A 422 -13.86 7.07 -8.77
CA THR A 422 -13.11 6.28 -9.76
C THR A 422 -13.56 4.81 -9.75
N ASN A 423 -13.82 4.22 -8.59
CA ASN A 423 -14.30 2.84 -8.50
C ASN A 423 -15.71 2.65 -9.04
N HIS A 424 -16.57 3.66 -8.94
CA HIS A 424 -17.91 3.65 -9.53
C HIS A 424 -17.90 3.85 -11.06
N THR A 425 -16.75 4.08 -11.65
CA THR A 425 -16.61 4.28 -13.10
C THR A 425 -16.30 2.96 -13.79
N LYS A 426 -16.86 2.78 -14.99
CA LYS A 426 -16.63 1.59 -15.82
C LYS A 426 -15.14 1.38 -16.09
N ASN A 427 -14.69 0.14 -16.00
CA ASN A 427 -13.27 -0.20 -16.17
C ASN A 427 -12.71 0.20 -17.54
N ASN A 428 -13.51 0.14 -18.61
CA ASN A 428 -13.07 0.53 -19.94
C ASN A 428 -12.85 2.05 -20.12
N LEU A 429 -13.34 2.88 -19.19
CA LEU A 429 -13.05 4.32 -19.17
C LEU A 429 -11.76 4.62 -18.41
N LYS A 430 -11.39 3.76 -17.45
CA LYS A 430 -10.18 3.90 -16.62
C LYS A 430 -8.94 3.36 -17.31
N ASN A 431 -9.06 2.20 -17.93
CA ASN A 431 -7.95 1.51 -18.57
C ASN A 431 -8.43 0.86 -19.88
N LYS A 432 -7.82 1.25 -20.99
CA LYS A 432 -7.95 0.51 -22.24
C LYS A 432 -6.88 -0.55 -22.25
N ARG A 433 -7.25 -1.80 -21.99
CA ARG A 433 -6.37 -2.96 -21.96
C ARG A 433 -5.40 -2.92 -23.15
N GLY A 434 -4.11 -2.74 -22.87
CA GLY A 434 -3.05 -2.75 -23.87
C GLY A 434 -2.71 -1.42 -24.58
N VAL A 435 -3.22 -0.30 -24.10
CA VAL A 435 -2.84 1.04 -24.61
C VAL A 435 -2.36 1.89 -23.46
#